data_8dbf4da16813240e0bc6f5ca5e481cec
#
_entry.id   8dbf4da16813240e0bc6f5ca5e481cec
#
_cell.length_a   1.000
_cell.length_b   1.000
_cell.length_c   1.000
_cell.angle_alpha   90.00
_cell.angle_beta   90.00
_cell.angle_gamma   90.00
#
_symmetry.space_group_name_H-M   'P 1'
#
loop_
_entity.id
_entity.type
_entity.pdbx_description
1 polymer ?
#
loop_
_entity_poly.entity_id
_entity_poly.type
_entity_poly.pdbx_seq_one_letter_code
_entity_poly.pdbx_strand_id
1 'polypeptide(L)' 'MYRIKDLREDRDLNQAEIAKIIKTTQQQYSKIETGKSDISGEKLCLLAEFYNVSADYILGLTDELKPLK' A
#
# COMPACT_ATOMS: atom_id res chain seq x y z
N MET A 1 -4.98 4.72 10.29
CA MET A 1 -5.04 3.51 9.44
C MET A 1 -4.55 3.83 8.04
N TYR A 2 -3.80 2.94 7.44
CA TYR A 2 -3.24 3.14 6.11
C TYR A 2 -4.31 3.03 5.03
N ARG A 3 -4.11 3.72 3.90
CA ARG A 3 -5.04 3.67 2.76
C ARG A 3 -4.76 2.52 1.79
N ILE A 4 -4.01 1.53 2.24
CA ILE A 4 -3.56 0.42 1.40
C ILE A 4 -4.73 -0.36 0.81
N LYS A 5 -5.72 -0.68 1.63
CA LYS A 5 -6.89 -1.43 1.19
C LYS A 5 -7.71 -0.65 0.17
N ASP A 6 -7.93 0.64 0.43
CA ASP A 6 -8.72 1.48 -0.46
C ASP A 6 -8.06 1.61 -1.83
N LEU A 7 -6.74 1.82 -1.85
CA LEU A 7 -5.99 1.91 -3.11
C LEU A 7 -6.06 0.61 -3.90
N ARG A 8 -5.96 -0.51 -3.19
CA ARG A 8 -6.05 -1.83 -3.83
C ARG A 8 -7.43 -2.06 -4.43
N GLU A 9 -8.47 -1.79 -3.67
CA GLU A 9 -9.86 -2.00 -4.12
C GLU A 9 -10.23 -1.07 -5.27
N ASP A 10 -9.73 0.16 -5.27
CA ASP A 10 -9.97 1.11 -6.36
C ASP A 10 -9.45 0.61 -7.70
N ARG A 11 -8.47 -0.31 -7.68
CA ARG A 11 -7.90 -0.88 -8.89
C ARG A 11 -8.34 -2.31 -9.17
N ASP A 12 -9.31 -2.79 -8.40
CA ASP A 12 -9.84 -4.16 -8.53
C ASP A 12 -8.76 -5.23 -8.42
N LEU A 13 -7.78 -5.00 -7.55
CA LEU A 13 -6.69 -5.95 -7.33
C LEU A 13 -6.97 -6.77 -6.07
N ASN A 14 -6.50 -8.03 -6.07
CA ASN A 14 -6.59 -8.85 -4.88
C ASN A 14 -5.31 -8.77 -4.05
N GLN A 15 -5.36 -9.29 -2.82
CA GLN A 15 -4.23 -9.23 -1.90
C GLN A 15 -3.00 -9.96 -2.43
N ALA A 16 -3.20 -11.09 -3.11
CA ALA A 16 -2.09 -11.89 -3.65
C ALA A 16 -1.32 -11.12 -4.71
N GLU A 17 -2.02 -10.33 -5.54
CA GLU A 17 -1.38 -9.52 -6.57
C GLU A 17 -0.49 -8.44 -5.97
N ILE A 18 -0.98 -7.75 -4.95
CA ILE A 18 -0.20 -6.69 -4.30
C ILE A 18 0.96 -7.29 -3.49
N ALA A 19 0.73 -8.42 -2.82
CA ALA A 19 1.80 -9.09 -2.08
C ALA A 19 2.99 -9.41 -3.00
N LYS A 20 2.71 -9.84 -4.23
CA LYS A 20 3.74 -10.09 -5.22
C LYS A 20 4.52 -8.83 -5.58
N ILE A 21 3.80 -7.73 -5.78
CA ILE A 21 4.38 -6.45 -6.17
C ILE A 21 5.34 -5.94 -5.10
N ILE A 22 4.97 -6.08 -3.83
CA ILE A 22 5.81 -5.61 -2.73
C ILE A 22 6.73 -6.71 -2.17
N LYS A 23 6.80 -7.84 -2.87
CA LYS A 23 7.75 -8.93 -2.57
C LYS A 23 7.55 -9.54 -1.19
N THR A 24 6.31 -9.84 -0.85
CA THR A 24 5.97 -10.47 0.43
C THR A 24 4.92 -11.57 0.22
N THR A 25 4.56 -12.26 1.29
CA THR A 25 3.50 -13.27 1.24
C THR A 25 2.14 -12.61 1.38
N GLN A 26 1.10 -13.28 0.89
CA GLN A 26 -0.27 -12.79 1.05
C GLN A 26 -0.63 -12.66 2.54
N GLN A 27 -0.20 -13.61 3.37
CA GLN A 27 -0.46 -13.57 4.80
C GLN A 27 0.15 -12.35 5.46
N GLN A 28 1.41 -12.04 5.13
CA GLN A 28 2.08 -10.86 5.67
C GLN A 28 1.43 -9.57 5.17
N TYR A 29 1.10 -9.52 3.88
CA TYR A 29 0.41 -8.36 3.33
C TYR A 29 -0.94 -8.14 4.01
N SER A 30 -1.70 -9.22 4.26
CA SER A 30 -2.98 -9.12 4.95
C SER A 30 -2.83 -8.50 6.33
N LYS A 31 -1.78 -8.86 7.06
CA LYS A 31 -1.49 -8.27 8.38
C LYS A 31 -1.19 -6.78 8.26
N ILE A 32 -0.49 -6.36 7.23
CA ILE A 32 -0.19 -4.95 6.98
C ILE A 32 -1.50 -4.20 6.69
N GLU A 33 -2.34 -4.77 5.83
CA GLU A 33 -3.60 -4.15 5.42
C GLU A 33 -4.58 -3.99 6.60
N THR A 34 -4.59 -4.94 7.51
CA THR A 34 -5.48 -4.91 8.68
C THR A 34 -4.87 -4.17 9.88
N GLY A 35 -3.66 -3.68 9.77
CA GLY A 35 -3.00 -2.93 10.83
C GLY A 35 -2.34 -3.78 11.90
N LYS A 36 -2.27 -5.09 11.72
CA LYS A 36 -1.61 -5.99 12.67
C LYS A 36 -0.10 -5.95 12.58
N SER A 37 0.43 -5.52 11.46
CA SER A 37 1.87 -5.36 11.24
C SER A 37 2.13 -4.03 10.55
N ASP A 38 3.27 -3.42 10.85
CA ASP A 38 3.71 -2.23 10.16
C ASP A 38 4.32 -2.58 8.80
N ILE A 39 4.27 -1.63 7.88
CA ILE A 39 4.90 -1.76 6.58
C ILE A 39 6.33 -1.23 6.67
N SER A 40 7.29 -1.96 6.09
CA SER A 40 8.67 -1.47 6.02
C SER A 40 8.79 -0.32 5.02
N GLY A 41 9.82 0.50 5.18
CA GLY A 41 10.06 1.61 4.25
C GLY A 41 10.23 1.15 2.82
N GLU A 42 10.92 0.02 2.60
CA GLU A 42 11.12 -0.55 1.28
C GLU A 42 9.78 -0.90 0.61
N LYS A 43 8.92 -1.61 1.34
CA LYS A 43 7.61 -2.01 0.81
C LYS A 43 6.70 -0.80 0.60
N LEU A 44 6.78 0.18 1.48
CA LEU A 44 6.04 1.43 1.33
C LEU A 44 6.44 2.16 0.06
N CYS A 45 7.73 2.22 -0.25
CA CYS A 45 8.22 2.82 -1.48
C CYS A 45 7.70 2.08 -2.71
N LEU A 46 7.67 0.75 -2.66
CA LEU A 46 7.16 -0.05 -3.77
C LEU A 46 5.67 0.24 -4.02
N LEU A 47 4.89 0.38 -2.95
CA LEU A 47 3.48 0.75 -3.08
C LEU A 47 3.30 2.15 -3.64
N ALA A 48 4.09 3.11 -3.14
CA ALA A 48 4.02 4.49 -3.60
C ALA A 48 4.30 4.58 -5.10
N GLU A 49 5.31 3.88 -5.56
CA GLU A 49 5.66 3.83 -6.99
C GLU A 49 4.56 3.15 -7.80
N PHE A 50 4.06 2.02 -7.31
CA PHE A 50 3.02 1.27 -8.02
C PHE A 50 1.74 2.08 -8.20
N TYR A 51 1.28 2.72 -7.13
CA TYR A 51 0.06 3.51 -7.15
C TYR A 51 0.27 4.94 -7.64
N ASN A 52 1.53 5.36 -7.80
CA ASN A 52 1.91 6.72 -8.19
C ASN A 52 1.32 7.76 -7.23
N VAL A 53 1.48 7.52 -5.95
CA VAL A 53 1.02 8.43 -4.88
C VAL A 53 2.15 8.60 -3.86
N SER A 54 2.05 9.63 -3.03
CA SER A 54 3.04 9.85 -1.98
C SER A 54 2.90 8.84 -0.86
N ALA A 55 4.00 8.56 -0.16
CA ALA A 55 3.96 7.71 1.03
C ALA A 55 3.08 8.34 2.11
N ASP A 56 3.08 9.66 2.22
CA ASP A 56 2.22 10.38 3.17
C ASP A 56 0.74 10.10 2.93
N TYR A 57 0.33 10.06 1.66
CA TYR A 57 -1.05 9.74 1.32
C TYR A 57 -1.40 8.31 1.75
N ILE A 58 -0.51 7.36 1.48
CA ILE A 58 -0.71 5.95 1.86
C ILE A 58 -0.86 5.82 3.37
N LEU A 59 -0.02 6.53 4.12
CA LEU A 59 -0.02 6.49 5.58
C LEU A 59 -1.16 7.29 6.22
N GLY A 60 -1.92 8.04 5.42
CA GLY A 60 -3.03 8.84 5.94
C GLY A 60 -2.60 10.15 6.58
N LEU A 61 -1.36 10.60 6.34
CA LEU A 61 -0.84 11.85 6.88
C LEU A 61 -1.30 13.08 6.10
N THR A 62 -1.80 12.88 4.89
CA THR A 62 -2.35 13.93 4.05
C THR A 62 -3.53 13.38 3.26
N ASP A 63 -4.48 14.23 2.92
CA ASP A 63 -5.60 13.90 2.04
C ASP A 63 -5.35 14.30 0.60
N GLU A 64 -4.20 14.91 0.32
CA GLU A 64 -3.86 15.33 -1.03
C GLU A 64 -3.41 14.13 -1.87
N LEU A 65 -4.16 13.85 -2.94
CA LEU A 65 -3.82 12.82 -3.90
C LEU A 65 -2.95 13.43 -5.00
N LYS A 66 -1.68 13.60 -4.71
CA LYS A 66 -0.72 14.11 -5.69
C LYS A 66 0.03 12.95 -6.32
N PRO A 67 0.17 12.91 -7.65
CA PRO A 67 1.01 11.93 -8.29
C PRO A 67 2.45 12.07 -7.81
N LEU A 68 3.14 10.92 -7.70
CA LEU A 68 4.55 10.89 -7.32
C LEU A 68 5.42 11.49 -8.42
N LYS A 69 4.97 11.36 -9.66
CA LYS A 69 5.66 11.87 -10.84
C LYS A 69 4.73 12.67 -11.74
#